data_80260c5b46aa5c0618aae10f894e2bfd
#
_entry.id   80260c5b46aa5c0618aae10f894e2bfd
#
_cell.length_a   1.000
_cell.length_b   1.000
_cell.length_c   1.000
_cell.angle_alpha   90.00
_cell.angle_beta   90.00
_cell.angle_gamma   90.00
#
_symmetry.space_group_name_H-M   'P 1'
#
loop_
_entity.id
_entity.type
_entity.pdbx_description
1 polymer ?
#
loop_
_entity_poly.entity_id
_entity_poly.type
_entity_poly.pdbx_seq_one_letter_code
_entity_poly.pdbx_strand_id
1 'polypeptide(L)'
;MNTQHYAVDIVVSKGTPVKAAAAGRVVLASWTSDSGYVIIIDHGNQLLSVYKHNASLNKGQGDLVRAQEVIANSGSSGELSTGPHLHFELWYDGNPIDPETFINF
;
A
#
# COMPACT_ATOMS: atom_id res chain seq x y z
N MET A 1 -23.31 9.89 -10.53
CA MET A 1 -22.27 10.32 -9.60
C MET A 1 -20.96 9.64 -9.95
N ASN A 2 -19.97 10.38 -9.96
CA ASN A 2 -18.68 9.89 -10.28
C ASN A 2 -18.06 9.20 -9.07
N THR A 3 -17.71 7.95 -9.22
CA THR A 3 -17.01 7.24 -8.16
C THR A 3 -15.57 7.73 -8.13
N GLN A 4 -15.18 8.34 -7.06
CA GLN A 4 -13.80 8.77 -6.89
C GLN A 4 -12.95 7.54 -6.63
N HIS A 5 -11.96 7.35 -7.46
CA HIS A 5 -11.00 6.27 -7.28
C HIS A 5 -9.68 6.87 -6.80
N TYR A 6 -9.54 6.91 -5.49
CA TYR A 6 -8.37 7.54 -4.87
C TYR A 6 -7.28 6.51 -4.64
N ALA A 7 -6.71 6.07 -5.74
CA ALA A 7 -5.55 5.19 -5.70
C ALA A 7 -4.52 5.71 -6.70
N VAL A 8 -3.27 5.44 -6.42
CA VAL A 8 -2.17 5.76 -7.32
C VAL A 8 -1.48 4.46 -7.70
N ASP A 9 -1.36 4.22 -9.00
CA ASP A 9 -0.58 3.11 -9.52
C ASP A 9 0.77 3.65 -9.96
N ILE A 10 1.80 3.24 -9.25
CA ILE A 10 3.15 3.70 -9.50
C ILE A 10 3.88 2.64 -10.32
N VAL A 11 4.27 2.98 -11.52
CA VAL A 11 5.02 2.05 -12.38
C VAL A 11 6.41 1.88 -11.80
N VAL A 12 6.73 0.65 -11.42
CA VAL A 12 8.05 0.29 -10.88
C VAL A 12 8.44 -1.06 -11.41
N SER A 13 9.73 -1.34 -11.44
CA SER A 13 10.22 -2.67 -11.79
C SER A 13 9.83 -3.66 -10.71
N LYS A 14 9.54 -4.90 -11.11
CA LYS A 14 9.26 -5.97 -10.17
C LYS A 14 10.44 -6.11 -9.20
N GLY A 15 10.12 -6.25 -7.92
CA GLY A 15 11.13 -6.38 -6.88
C GLY A 15 11.64 -5.06 -6.32
N THR A 16 11.09 -3.93 -6.76
CA THR A 16 11.45 -2.63 -6.20
C THR A 16 11.02 -2.56 -4.73
N PRO A 17 11.89 -2.12 -3.81
CA PRO A 17 11.50 -1.98 -2.42
C PRO A 17 10.34 -0.99 -2.26
N VAL A 18 9.33 -1.40 -1.50
CA VAL A 18 8.19 -0.56 -1.16
C VAL A 18 8.42 -0.05 0.25
N LYS A 19 8.33 1.26 0.43
CA LYS A 19 8.65 1.92 1.69
C LYS A 19 7.38 2.46 2.32
N ALA A 20 7.33 2.40 3.65
CA ALA A 20 6.22 2.95 4.41
C ALA A 20 6.12 4.46 4.19
N ALA A 21 4.92 4.95 3.91
CA ALA A 21 4.68 6.38 3.69
C ALA A 21 4.96 7.20 4.95
N ALA A 22 4.72 6.60 6.12
CA ALA A 22 4.96 7.23 7.41
C ALA A 22 5.09 6.14 8.46
N ALA A 23 5.52 6.51 9.66
CA ALA A 23 5.59 5.58 10.78
C ALA A 23 4.19 5.07 11.14
N GLY A 24 4.10 3.86 11.64
CA GLY A 24 2.84 3.27 12.07
C GLY A 24 2.96 1.83 12.46
N ARG A 25 1.82 1.15 12.51
CA ARG A 25 1.72 -0.26 12.85
C ARG A 25 1.03 -1.00 11.71
N VAL A 26 1.57 -2.15 11.35
CA VAL A 26 0.93 -3.02 10.35
C VAL A 26 -0.32 -3.63 10.97
N VAL A 27 -1.47 -3.36 10.37
CA VAL A 27 -2.76 -3.90 10.83
C VAL A 27 -3.26 -5.03 9.95
N LEU A 28 -2.71 -5.17 8.74
CA LEU A 28 -3.00 -6.30 7.86
C LEU A 28 -1.77 -6.60 7.02
N ALA A 29 -1.43 -7.87 6.90
CA ALA A 29 -0.41 -8.37 5.98
C ALA A 29 -0.90 -9.74 5.50
N SER A 30 -1.36 -9.80 4.25
CA SER A 30 -2.05 -10.99 3.76
C SER A 30 -1.96 -11.07 2.24
N TRP A 31 -2.35 -12.22 1.71
CA TRP A 31 -2.45 -12.43 0.28
C TRP A 31 -3.93 -12.59 -0.10
N THR A 32 -4.33 -11.92 -1.18
CA THR A 32 -5.67 -12.06 -1.74
C THR A 32 -5.56 -12.37 -3.23
N SER A 33 -6.55 -13.08 -3.76
CA SER A 33 -6.53 -13.42 -5.19
C SER A 33 -6.66 -12.18 -6.08
N ASP A 34 -7.39 -11.17 -5.63
CA ASP A 34 -7.62 -9.96 -6.42
C ASP A 34 -6.42 -9.00 -6.38
N SER A 35 -5.79 -8.85 -5.21
CA SER A 35 -4.82 -7.79 -4.98
C SER A 35 -3.41 -8.31 -4.72
N GLY A 36 -3.20 -9.62 -4.69
CA GLY A 36 -1.92 -10.21 -4.38
C GLY A 36 -1.55 -9.98 -2.92
N TYR A 37 -0.28 -9.80 -2.64
CA TYR A 37 0.15 -9.47 -1.29
C TYR A 37 -0.19 -8.04 -0.96
N VAL A 38 -0.91 -7.86 0.15
CA VAL A 38 -1.41 -6.57 0.61
C VAL A 38 -0.85 -6.30 2.00
N ILE A 39 -0.39 -5.07 2.23
CA ILE A 39 -0.02 -4.62 3.56
C ILE A 39 -0.71 -3.29 3.82
N ILE A 40 -1.27 -3.16 5.03
CA ILE A 40 -1.97 -1.95 5.46
C ILE A 40 -1.32 -1.47 6.75
N ILE A 41 -1.01 -0.17 6.79
CA ILE A 41 -0.38 0.46 7.94
C ILE A 41 -1.32 1.49 8.53
N ASP A 42 -1.52 1.40 9.85
CA ASP A 42 -2.25 2.40 10.63
C ASP A 42 -1.23 3.41 11.17
N HIS A 43 -1.36 4.65 10.73
CA HIS A 43 -0.45 5.72 11.13
C HIS A 43 -0.94 6.50 12.34
N GLY A 44 -2.08 6.11 12.89
CA GLY A 44 -2.74 6.89 13.94
C GLY A 44 -3.61 8.00 13.33
N ASN A 45 -4.38 8.67 14.18
CA ASN A 45 -5.26 9.76 13.77
C ASN A 45 -6.20 9.38 12.61
N GLN A 46 -6.60 8.08 12.57
CA GLN A 46 -7.54 7.56 11.57
C GLN A 46 -6.98 7.51 10.16
N LEU A 47 -5.66 7.53 10.00
CA LEU A 47 -5.00 7.49 8.70
C LEU A 47 -4.41 6.10 8.46
N LEU A 48 -4.80 5.50 7.34
CA LEU A 48 -4.29 4.19 6.89
C LEU A 48 -3.64 4.35 5.52
N SER A 49 -2.55 3.63 5.29
CA SER A 49 -1.99 3.48 3.95
C SER A 49 -2.06 2.02 3.53
N VAL A 50 -2.34 1.79 2.26
CA VAL A 50 -2.60 0.46 1.69
C VAL A 50 -1.68 0.25 0.50
N TYR A 51 -0.99 -0.88 0.46
CA TYR A 51 -0.03 -1.23 -0.58
C TYR A 51 -0.39 -2.60 -1.13
N LYS A 52 -0.72 -2.66 -2.44
CA LYS A 52 -1.22 -3.88 -3.08
C LYS A 52 -0.30 -4.33 -4.21
N HIS A 53 -0.51 -5.55 -4.66
CA HIS A 53 0.20 -6.18 -5.78
C HIS A 53 1.68 -6.38 -5.50
N ASN A 54 2.05 -6.58 -4.24
CA ASN A 54 3.43 -6.86 -3.87
C ASN A 54 3.78 -8.30 -4.20
N ALA A 55 5.05 -8.53 -4.52
CA ALA A 55 5.57 -9.88 -4.72
C ALA A 55 5.83 -10.57 -3.38
N SER A 56 6.20 -9.81 -2.37
CA SER A 56 6.48 -10.33 -1.04
C SER A 56 6.32 -9.23 0.00
N LEU A 57 6.12 -9.64 1.24
CA LEU A 57 6.00 -8.72 2.38
C LEU A 57 7.16 -8.95 3.33
N ASN A 58 7.74 -7.85 3.86
CA ASN A 58 8.84 -7.90 4.81
C ASN A 58 8.39 -7.73 6.25
N LYS A 59 7.13 -7.35 6.45
CA LYS A 59 6.55 -7.09 7.77
C LYS A 59 5.27 -7.88 7.92
N GLY A 60 4.94 -8.22 9.14
CA GLY A 60 3.70 -8.92 9.47
C GLY A 60 2.78 -8.09 10.33
N GLN A 61 1.56 -8.58 10.50
CA GLN A 61 0.55 -7.91 11.32
C GLN A 61 1.08 -7.72 12.73
N GLY A 62 0.93 -6.50 13.24
CA GLY A 62 1.40 -6.11 14.55
C GLY A 62 2.76 -5.44 14.57
N ASP A 63 3.55 -5.55 13.51
CA ASP A 63 4.88 -4.95 13.46
C ASP A 63 4.78 -3.42 13.43
N LEU A 64 5.71 -2.77 14.12
CA LEU A 64 5.89 -1.33 14.03
C LEU A 64 6.84 -1.02 12.89
N VAL A 65 6.56 0.04 12.16
CA VAL A 65 7.40 0.49 11.05
C VAL A 65 7.71 1.96 11.19
N ARG A 66 8.84 2.36 10.64
CA ARG A 66 9.25 3.75 10.57
C ARG A 66 8.94 4.30 9.19
N ALA A 67 8.86 5.62 9.08
CA ALA A 67 8.74 6.28 7.78
C ALA A 67 9.91 5.85 6.88
N GLN A 68 9.61 5.53 5.63
CA GLN A 68 10.58 5.11 4.62
C GLN A 68 11.22 3.73 4.88
N GLU A 69 10.78 3.01 5.88
CA GLU A 69 11.24 1.64 6.11
C GLU A 69 10.70 0.72 5.02
N VAL A 70 11.53 -0.20 4.53
CA VAL A 70 11.12 -1.16 3.50
C VAL A 70 10.15 -2.16 4.13
N ILE A 71 8.94 -2.24 3.58
CA ILE A 71 7.87 -3.09 4.12
C ILE A 71 7.48 -4.22 3.18
N ALA A 72 7.84 -4.10 1.90
CA ALA A 72 7.46 -5.07 0.88
C ALA A 72 8.36 -4.92 -0.33
N ASN A 73 8.19 -5.83 -1.28
CA ASN A 73 8.81 -5.70 -2.60
C ASN A 73 7.70 -5.72 -3.63
N SER A 74 7.76 -4.78 -4.57
CA SER A 74 6.73 -4.64 -5.59
C SER A 74 6.70 -5.84 -6.52
N GLY A 75 5.56 -6.07 -7.11
CA GLY A 75 5.37 -7.17 -8.04
C GLY A 75 4.26 -6.87 -9.00
N SER A 76 3.70 -7.93 -9.57
CA SER A 76 2.50 -7.87 -10.35
C SER A 76 1.57 -9.00 -9.92
N SER A 77 1.54 -9.29 -8.63
CA SER A 77 0.71 -10.35 -8.08
C SER A 77 -0.73 -9.90 -7.93
N GLY A 78 -1.64 -10.86 -8.05
CA GLY A 78 -3.06 -10.60 -7.97
C GLY A 78 -3.72 -10.61 -9.34
N GLU A 79 -4.99 -11.03 -9.37
CA GLU A 79 -5.72 -11.21 -10.63
C GLU A 79 -5.97 -9.89 -11.36
N LEU A 80 -6.03 -8.79 -10.62
CA LEU A 80 -6.33 -7.48 -11.20
C LEU A 80 -5.07 -6.73 -11.61
N SER A 81 -3.91 -7.38 -11.54
CA SER A 81 -2.67 -6.73 -11.91
C SER A 81 -2.52 -6.67 -13.43
N THR A 82 -2.07 -5.53 -13.94
CA THR A 82 -1.83 -5.31 -15.37
C THR A 82 -0.36 -5.15 -15.67
N GLY A 83 0.51 -5.59 -14.76
CA GLY A 83 1.95 -5.52 -14.93
C GLY A 83 2.63 -5.06 -13.64
N PRO A 84 3.97 -4.94 -13.63
CA PRO A 84 4.69 -4.52 -12.45
C PRO A 84 4.35 -3.08 -12.09
N HIS A 85 3.71 -2.90 -10.94
CA HIS A 85 3.41 -1.58 -10.41
C HIS A 85 3.05 -1.71 -8.94
N LEU A 86 3.12 -0.60 -8.24
CA LEU A 86 2.65 -0.48 -6.87
C LEU A 86 1.29 0.21 -6.90
N HIS A 87 0.29 -0.45 -6.34
CA HIS A 87 -1.02 0.16 -6.13
C HIS A 87 -1.08 0.70 -4.71
N PHE A 88 -1.22 2.00 -4.56
CA PHE A 88 -1.19 2.69 -3.28
C PHE A 88 -2.50 3.42 -3.03
N GLU A 89 -3.05 3.23 -1.82
CA GLU A 89 -4.25 3.94 -1.38
C GLU A 89 -3.98 4.59 -0.03
N LEU A 90 -4.64 5.70 0.20
CA LEU A 90 -4.61 6.38 1.48
C LEU A 90 -6.06 6.56 1.96
N TRP A 91 -6.31 6.20 3.22
CA TRP A 91 -7.65 6.24 3.80
C TRP A 91 -7.62 7.09 5.06
N TYR A 92 -8.56 8.02 5.17
CA TYR A 92 -8.71 8.87 6.35
C TYR A 92 -10.13 8.79 6.86
N ASP A 93 -10.28 8.48 8.15
CA ASP A 93 -11.60 8.36 8.81
C ASP A 93 -12.55 7.45 8.04
N GLY A 94 -12.03 6.32 7.53
CA GLY A 94 -12.80 5.34 6.80
C GLY A 94 -13.13 5.69 5.36
N ASN A 95 -12.59 6.79 4.84
CA ASN A 95 -12.84 7.24 3.47
C ASN A 95 -11.54 7.29 2.67
N PRO A 96 -11.55 6.81 1.42
CA PRO A 96 -10.38 6.96 0.57
C PRO A 96 -10.16 8.44 0.25
N ILE A 97 -8.89 8.86 0.29
CA ILE A 97 -8.52 10.23 -0.01
C ILE A 97 -7.47 10.23 -1.11
N ASP A 98 -7.32 11.36 -1.79
CA ASP A 98 -6.35 11.49 -2.87
C ASP A 98 -4.93 11.46 -2.28
N PRO A 99 -4.14 10.40 -2.59
CA PRO A 99 -2.79 10.30 -2.03
C PRO A 99 -1.89 11.44 -2.47
N GLU A 100 -2.14 12.02 -3.63
CA GLU A 100 -1.27 13.06 -4.18
C GLU A 100 -1.39 14.38 -3.43
N THR A 101 -2.45 14.55 -2.62
CA THR A 101 -2.58 15.74 -1.78
C THR A 101 -1.78 15.62 -0.48
N PHE A 102 -1.33 14.42 -0.13
CA PHE A 102 -0.65 14.17 1.15
C PHE A 102 0.78 13.69 0.98
N ILE A 103 1.08 13.05 -0.14
CA ILE A 103 2.38 12.42 -0.37
C ILE A 103 2.92 12.90 -1.71
N ASN A 104 4.17 13.30 -1.70
CA ASN A 104 4.86 13.69 -2.91
C ASN A 104 5.57 12.46 -3.50
N PHE A 105 5.09 12.04 -4.64
CA PHE A 105 5.66 10.85 -5.31
C PHE A 105 6.81 11.27 -6.24
#